data_68e6d258261ec51db5507f96e6e2d99b
#
_entry.id   68e6d258261ec51db5507f96e6e2d99b
#
_cell.length_a   1.000
_cell.length_b   1.000
_cell.length_c   1.000
_cell.angle_alpha   90.00
_cell.angle_beta   90.00
_cell.angle_gamma   90.00
#
_symmetry.space_group_name_H-M   'P 1'
#
loop_
_entity.id
_entity.type
_entity.pdbx_description
1 polymer ?
#
loop_
_entity_poly.entity_id
_entity_poly.type
_entity_poly.pdbx_seq_one_letter_code
_entity_poly.pdbx_strand_id
1 'polypeptide(L)'
;MKSWKKYVTALCTAALTYIIIGGTIPAGGQERTDGKHTDFDGVVRLDKTIQDFGEVMMSQGPLSCTFTVTNISKKPIVIYNVVSSCGCTAVKWTREPIIPGKTGTISASYSNDEGPYPFDKTLTVYFSDVKKPVILHLRGVVRAKKMPLTEIYKQRRGALALKKTEIKLGNLYQGGQRGDAVTVANVGTAPATISFTDVTPGLKISVAPNPIPSNGTSKMTYIVTSDGKKWGKNYYYATPVVNGAKTKPISVWTFTAEDFSNWSDEQRNNASQPVFDYSTCDLGTARKGEVLTANFRLKNLGGSAFHVYKADPENIAITPAAKFEDVASGSTGVISFRVDTGKLTAGLNDVLILLTTNCPLRPMINLHVTVTVK
;
A
#
# COMPACT_ATOMS: atom_id res chain seq x y z
N MET A 1 55.33 -38.77 11.53
CA MET A 1 55.83 -37.69 12.40
C MET A 1 54.70 -36.70 12.61
N LYS A 2 54.28 -36.59 13.92
CA LYS A 2 53.63 -35.46 14.59
C LYS A 2 52.33 -34.93 13.96
N SER A 3 51.13 -35.28 14.45
CA SER A 3 50.53 -34.95 15.77
C SER A 3 50.09 -33.47 15.89
N TRP A 4 48.77 -33.24 15.98
CA TRP A 4 48.17 -32.51 17.09
C TRP A 4 46.65 -32.44 16.88
N LYS A 5 45.88 -33.20 17.70
CA LYS A 5 45.12 -32.88 18.92
C LYS A 5 44.03 -31.81 18.64
N LYS A 6 42.78 -32.28 18.62
CA LYS A 6 41.76 -32.32 19.67
C LYS A 6 41.49 -30.96 20.33
N TYR A 7 40.33 -30.39 20.12
CA TYR A 7 39.51 -29.87 21.23
C TYR A 7 38.07 -30.30 21.08
N VAL A 8 37.57 -30.77 22.16
CA VAL A 8 36.32 -31.45 22.45
C VAL A 8 35.38 -30.40 23.06
N THR A 9 34.09 -30.51 22.74
CA THR A 9 32.90 -30.26 23.55
C THR A 9 32.59 -28.88 24.07
N ALA A 10 31.37 -28.45 23.79
CA ALA A 10 30.34 -28.37 24.82
C ALA A 10 28.96 -28.16 24.16
N LEU A 11 28.12 -29.19 24.26
CA LEU A 11 26.67 -29.06 24.14
C LEU A 11 26.17 -28.28 25.36
N CYS A 12 25.50 -27.14 25.13
CA CYS A 12 24.57 -26.56 26.12
C CYS A 12 23.17 -26.70 25.58
N THR A 13 22.48 -27.74 26.00
CA THR A 13 21.02 -27.87 25.93
C THR A 13 20.38 -26.88 26.90
N ALA A 14 19.84 -25.78 26.40
CA ALA A 14 18.94 -24.96 27.19
C ALA A 14 17.51 -25.38 26.84
N ALA A 15 16.92 -26.19 27.70
CA ALA A 15 15.49 -26.48 27.71
C ALA A 15 14.74 -25.21 28.15
N LEU A 16 14.07 -24.54 27.26
CA LEU A 16 13.10 -23.48 27.58
C LEU A 16 11.78 -24.16 27.93
N THR A 17 11.51 -24.20 29.24
CA THR A 17 10.20 -24.53 29.82
C THR A 17 9.23 -23.39 29.51
N TYR A 18 8.29 -23.61 28.58
CA TYR A 18 7.15 -22.72 28.37
C TYR A 18 6.14 -22.95 29.50
N ILE A 19 6.00 -21.98 30.38
CA ILE A 19 4.87 -21.88 31.32
C ILE A 19 3.69 -21.31 30.54
N ILE A 20 2.72 -22.18 30.24
CA ILE A 20 1.42 -21.76 29.69
C ILE A 20 0.61 -21.17 30.85
N ILE A 21 0.63 -19.85 31.01
CA ILE A 21 -0.37 -19.14 31.81
C ILE A 21 -1.58 -18.92 30.89
N GLY A 22 -2.62 -19.69 31.15
CA GLY A 22 -3.94 -19.50 30.51
C GLY A 22 -4.56 -18.18 30.93
N GLY A 23 -4.33 -17.14 30.14
CA GLY A 23 -5.04 -15.88 30.22
C GLY A 23 -6.05 -15.81 29.06
N THR A 24 -7.32 -15.76 29.37
CA THR A 24 -8.39 -15.43 28.42
C THR A 24 -8.12 -14.03 27.87
N ILE A 25 -7.75 -13.94 26.59
CA ILE A 25 -7.58 -12.68 25.89
C ILE A 25 -8.98 -12.15 25.55
N PRO A 26 -9.40 -10.98 26.05
CA PRO A 26 -10.60 -10.35 25.56
C PRO A 26 -10.41 -9.99 24.08
N ALA A 27 -11.41 -10.24 23.26
CA ALA A 27 -11.44 -9.87 21.85
C ALA A 27 -11.47 -8.33 21.73
N GLY A 28 -10.28 -7.71 21.82
CA GLY A 28 -10.06 -6.30 21.60
C GLY A 28 -9.55 -6.10 20.17
N GLY A 29 -10.17 -5.19 19.44
CA GLY A 29 -9.73 -4.80 18.10
C GLY A 29 -8.25 -4.38 18.12
N GLN A 30 -7.51 -4.84 17.13
CA GLN A 30 -6.08 -4.57 17.00
C GLN A 30 -5.84 -3.07 16.87
N GLU A 31 -5.22 -2.45 17.90
CA GLU A 31 -4.69 -1.09 17.82
C GLU A 31 -3.64 -1.00 16.71
N ARG A 32 -3.96 -0.26 15.66
CA ARG A 32 -2.93 0.26 14.75
C ARG A 32 -2.36 1.52 15.39
N THR A 33 -1.30 1.37 16.16
CA THR A 33 -0.48 2.48 16.61
C THR A 33 0.48 2.82 15.48
N ASP A 34 0.28 3.96 14.82
CA ASP A 34 1.36 4.62 14.07
C ASP A 34 2.35 5.12 15.12
N GLY A 35 3.39 4.32 15.38
CA GLY A 35 4.36 4.52 16.47
C GLY A 35 5.31 5.71 16.25
N LYS A 36 4.79 6.89 15.96
CA LYS A 36 5.54 8.15 15.96
C LYS A 36 5.06 9.02 17.10
N HIS A 37 5.88 9.12 18.14
CA HIS A 37 5.76 10.20 19.11
C HIS A 37 5.77 11.55 18.36
N THR A 38 4.80 12.41 18.65
CA THR A 38 4.73 13.73 18.02
C THR A 38 5.05 14.80 19.05
N ASP A 39 6.09 15.59 18.75
CA ASP A 39 6.53 16.70 19.60
C ASP A 39 5.89 18.00 19.13
N PHE A 40 5.41 18.82 20.08
CA PHE A 40 4.82 20.12 19.84
C PHE A 40 5.61 21.23 20.54
N ASP A 41 6.14 22.14 19.75
CA ASP A 41 6.92 23.32 20.16
C ASP A 41 8.12 23.00 21.11
N GLY A 42 8.59 21.75 21.17
CA GLY A 42 9.60 21.31 22.14
C GLY A 42 9.12 21.32 23.59
N VAL A 43 7.81 21.43 23.81
CA VAL A 43 7.18 21.53 25.13
C VAL A 43 6.52 20.23 25.54
N VAL A 44 5.70 19.65 24.67
CA VAL A 44 4.96 18.42 24.94
C VAL A 44 5.22 17.37 23.87
N ARG A 45 5.28 16.11 24.30
CA ARG A 45 5.32 14.94 23.44
C ARG A 45 4.08 14.10 23.70
N LEU A 46 3.41 13.69 22.63
CA LEU A 46 2.28 12.76 22.67
C LEU A 46 2.71 11.38 22.20
N ASP A 47 2.20 10.33 22.86
CA ASP A 47 2.37 8.94 22.43
C ASP A 47 1.73 8.68 21.06
N LYS A 48 0.60 9.35 20.79
CA LYS A 48 -0.13 9.33 19.52
C LYS A 48 -1.00 10.59 19.40
N THR A 49 -1.37 10.94 18.18
CA THR A 49 -2.35 12.01 17.88
C THR A 49 -3.64 11.45 17.30
N ILE A 50 -3.65 10.19 16.90
CA ILE A 50 -4.79 9.50 16.30
C ILE A 50 -5.03 8.20 17.04
N GLN A 51 -6.27 8.00 17.49
CA GLN A 51 -6.78 6.71 17.92
C GLN A 51 -7.69 6.17 16.83
N ASP A 52 -7.26 5.11 16.15
CA ASP A 52 -8.07 4.40 15.17
C ASP A 52 -8.66 3.14 15.82
N PHE A 53 -9.99 3.10 15.94
CA PHE A 53 -10.73 1.97 16.48
C PHE A 53 -11.02 0.89 15.44
N GLY A 54 -10.71 1.16 14.17
CA GLY A 54 -11.04 0.24 13.08
C GLY A 54 -12.56 0.06 12.90
N GLU A 55 -13.00 -1.14 12.58
CA GLU A 55 -14.43 -1.50 12.52
C GLU A 55 -14.92 -1.95 13.90
N VAL A 56 -15.91 -1.27 14.42
CA VAL A 56 -16.54 -1.52 15.73
C VAL A 56 -18.04 -1.75 15.57
N MET A 57 -18.64 -2.48 16.52
CA MET A 57 -20.07 -2.74 16.51
C MET A 57 -20.80 -1.71 17.38
N MET A 58 -21.99 -1.24 16.96
CA MET A 58 -22.86 -0.44 17.80
C MET A 58 -23.11 -1.08 19.17
N SER A 59 -23.25 -2.42 19.20
CA SER A 59 -23.50 -3.19 20.41
C SER A 59 -22.31 -3.26 21.39
N GLN A 60 -21.13 -2.82 21.02
CA GLN A 60 -19.96 -2.81 21.91
C GLN A 60 -20.00 -1.73 22.97
N GLY A 61 -20.94 -0.77 22.86
CA GLY A 61 -21.03 0.37 23.77
C GLY A 61 -19.96 1.44 23.49
N PRO A 62 -19.77 2.38 24.41
CA PRO A 62 -18.85 3.50 24.23
C PRO A 62 -17.40 3.07 24.01
N LEU A 63 -16.72 3.74 23.07
CA LEU A 63 -15.33 3.51 22.72
C LEU A 63 -14.44 4.45 23.53
N SER A 64 -13.53 3.88 24.31
CA SER A 64 -12.65 4.65 25.19
C SER A 64 -11.20 4.53 24.76
N CYS A 65 -10.45 5.62 24.89
CA CYS A 65 -9.01 5.67 24.67
C CYS A 65 -8.34 6.66 25.61
N THR A 66 -7.02 6.54 25.70
CA THR A 66 -6.18 7.47 26.46
C THR A 66 -4.99 7.88 25.59
N PHE A 67 -4.70 9.17 25.61
CA PHE A 67 -3.49 9.78 25.05
C PHE A 67 -2.56 10.14 26.21
N THR A 68 -1.29 9.81 26.09
CA THR A 68 -0.28 10.12 27.08
C THR A 68 0.49 11.36 26.65
N VAL A 69 0.52 12.36 27.52
CA VAL A 69 1.25 13.61 27.34
C VAL A 69 2.49 13.58 28.19
N THR A 70 3.66 13.72 27.59
CA THR A 70 4.94 13.86 28.30
C THR A 70 5.42 15.31 28.24
N ASN A 71 5.73 15.91 29.39
CA ASN A 71 6.40 17.20 29.44
C ASN A 71 7.86 17.04 29.09
N ILE A 72 8.29 17.53 27.92
CA ILE A 72 9.68 17.51 27.45
C ILE A 72 10.39 18.87 27.65
N SER A 73 9.70 19.84 28.22
CA SER A 73 10.25 21.16 28.56
C SER A 73 10.97 21.16 29.91
N LYS A 74 11.57 22.31 30.25
CA LYS A 74 12.24 22.54 31.53
C LYS A 74 11.35 23.16 32.62
N LYS A 75 10.07 23.43 32.30
CA LYS A 75 9.10 24.06 33.21
C LYS A 75 7.87 23.17 33.37
N PRO A 76 7.13 23.28 34.51
CA PRO A 76 5.83 22.63 34.61
C PRO A 76 4.86 23.14 33.53
N ILE A 77 4.07 22.26 32.94
CA ILE A 77 3.04 22.56 31.95
C ILE A 77 1.65 22.20 32.48
N VAL A 78 0.63 22.86 32.00
CA VAL A 78 -0.79 22.63 32.36
C VAL A 78 -1.59 22.37 31.09
N ILE A 79 -2.51 21.41 31.16
CA ILE A 79 -3.56 21.23 30.16
C ILE A 79 -4.74 22.14 30.59
N TYR A 80 -4.87 23.29 29.96
CA TYR A 80 -5.90 24.26 30.32
C TYR A 80 -7.30 23.77 30.00
N ASN A 81 -7.47 23.23 28.79
CA ASN A 81 -8.76 22.80 28.31
C ASN A 81 -8.62 21.72 27.26
N VAL A 82 -9.65 20.87 27.15
CA VAL A 82 -9.84 19.90 26.08
C VAL A 82 -11.27 20.02 25.58
N VAL A 83 -11.42 20.42 24.33
CA VAL A 83 -12.73 20.65 23.69
C VAL A 83 -12.99 19.54 22.68
N SER A 84 -14.10 18.83 22.85
CA SER A 84 -14.57 17.84 21.88
C SER A 84 -15.35 18.50 20.75
N SER A 85 -15.22 17.97 19.52
CA SER A 85 -15.99 18.40 18.35
C SER A 85 -17.49 18.05 18.41
N CYS A 86 -17.91 17.18 19.32
CA CYS A 86 -19.33 16.82 19.54
C CYS A 86 -19.62 16.51 21.00
N GLY A 87 -20.89 16.64 21.39
CA GLY A 87 -21.38 16.22 22.71
C GLY A 87 -21.37 14.70 22.94
N CYS A 88 -21.13 13.91 21.90
CA CYS A 88 -21.04 12.45 21.92
C CYS A 88 -19.70 11.92 22.46
N THR A 89 -18.76 12.82 22.83
CA THR A 89 -17.45 12.44 23.35
C THR A 89 -17.21 13.09 24.71
N ALA A 90 -17.22 12.29 25.75
CA ALA A 90 -16.85 12.72 27.09
C ALA A 90 -15.31 12.72 27.23
N VAL A 91 -14.76 13.75 27.87
CA VAL A 91 -13.32 13.94 28.01
C VAL A 91 -12.92 14.18 29.47
N LYS A 92 -11.84 13.55 29.91
CA LYS A 92 -11.17 13.77 31.20
C LYS A 92 -9.69 13.96 30.95
N TRP A 93 -9.02 14.82 31.73
CA TRP A 93 -7.58 15.02 31.59
C TRP A 93 -6.94 15.40 32.92
N THR A 94 -5.61 15.24 33.00
CA THR A 94 -4.79 15.65 34.14
C THR A 94 -4.93 17.16 34.34
N ARG A 95 -5.39 17.57 35.53
CA ARG A 95 -5.61 18.98 35.90
C ARG A 95 -4.41 19.59 36.61
N GLU A 96 -3.60 18.75 37.25
CA GLU A 96 -2.40 19.13 37.98
C GLU A 96 -1.28 19.50 36.98
N PRO A 97 -0.37 20.43 37.38
CA PRO A 97 0.79 20.73 36.59
C PRO A 97 1.67 19.49 36.34
N ILE A 98 1.98 19.21 35.10
CA ILE A 98 2.87 18.13 34.70
C ILE A 98 4.31 18.67 34.77
N ILE A 99 5.10 18.19 35.73
CA ILE A 99 6.47 18.63 35.92
C ILE A 99 7.40 18.07 34.83
N PRO A 100 8.60 18.68 34.59
CA PRO A 100 9.54 18.22 33.60
C PRO A 100 9.83 16.72 33.66
N GLY A 101 9.76 16.04 32.52
CA GLY A 101 10.00 14.60 32.36
C GLY A 101 8.86 13.69 32.86
N LYS A 102 7.77 14.25 33.41
CA LYS A 102 6.59 13.47 33.85
C LYS A 102 5.48 13.47 32.81
N THR A 103 4.51 12.59 33.02
CA THR A 103 3.38 12.37 32.12
C THR A 103 2.06 12.79 32.73
N GLY A 104 1.16 13.26 31.88
CA GLY A 104 -0.27 13.42 32.13
C GLY A 104 -1.08 12.61 31.13
N THR A 105 -2.39 12.56 31.31
CA THR A 105 -3.29 11.80 30.45
C THR A 105 -4.47 12.65 29.96
N ILE A 106 -4.96 12.33 28.76
CA ILE A 106 -6.22 12.81 28.19
C ILE A 106 -7.02 11.56 27.83
N SER A 107 -8.09 11.29 28.55
CA SER A 107 -8.97 10.14 28.31
C SER A 107 -10.24 10.62 27.61
N ALA A 108 -10.65 9.92 26.57
CA ALA A 108 -11.87 10.20 25.84
C ALA A 108 -12.75 8.95 25.76
N SER A 109 -14.06 9.16 25.83
CA SER A 109 -15.08 8.12 25.64
C SER A 109 -16.10 8.60 24.63
N TYR A 110 -16.12 8.01 23.45
CA TYR A 110 -17.04 8.31 22.36
C TYR A 110 -18.24 7.36 22.39
N SER A 111 -19.46 7.91 22.40
CA SER A 111 -20.68 7.13 22.24
C SER A 111 -20.83 6.77 20.75
N ASN A 112 -20.86 5.46 20.46
CA ASN A 112 -20.95 4.93 19.08
C ASN A 112 -22.38 4.55 18.68
N ASP A 113 -23.39 5.15 19.30
CA ASP A 113 -24.83 4.89 19.11
C ASP A 113 -25.52 5.84 18.10
N GLU A 114 -24.78 6.80 17.55
CA GLU A 114 -25.30 7.75 16.56
C GLU A 114 -25.71 7.10 15.22
N GLY A 115 -25.25 5.89 14.94
CA GLY A 115 -25.59 5.13 13.73
C GLY A 115 -24.41 4.38 13.11
N PRO A 116 -24.68 3.48 12.13
CA PRO A 116 -23.67 2.66 11.50
C PRO A 116 -22.96 3.41 10.35
N TYR A 117 -22.05 4.32 10.68
CA TYR A 117 -21.27 5.11 9.71
C TYR A 117 -19.80 5.30 10.15
N PRO A 118 -18.90 5.73 9.24
CA PRO A 118 -17.58 6.17 9.61
C PRO A 118 -17.62 7.42 10.49
N PHE A 119 -16.73 7.50 11.47
CA PHE A 119 -16.58 8.69 12.29
C PHE A 119 -15.12 9.15 12.35
N ASP A 120 -14.92 10.45 12.48
CA ASP A 120 -13.68 11.11 12.85
C ASP A 120 -14.05 12.28 13.78
N LYS A 121 -13.83 12.07 15.08
CA LYS A 121 -14.12 13.07 16.12
C LYS A 121 -12.81 13.67 16.57
N THR A 122 -12.78 14.97 16.79
CA THR A 122 -11.57 15.67 17.20
C THR A 122 -11.66 16.18 18.63
N LEU A 123 -10.50 16.19 19.31
CA LEU A 123 -10.29 16.86 20.58
C LEU A 123 -9.27 17.96 20.36
N THR A 124 -9.65 19.18 20.66
CA THR A 124 -8.75 20.35 20.64
C THR A 124 -8.19 20.56 22.02
N VAL A 125 -6.89 20.38 22.16
CA VAL A 125 -6.18 20.42 23.45
C VAL A 125 -5.36 21.69 23.55
N TYR A 126 -5.54 22.44 24.64
CA TYR A 126 -4.84 23.68 24.93
C TYR A 126 -3.86 23.47 26.09
N PHE A 127 -2.57 23.63 25.79
CA PHE A 127 -1.47 23.52 26.76
C PHE A 127 -0.89 24.90 27.08
N SER A 128 -0.28 25.03 28.28
CA SER A 128 0.63 26.16 28.54
C SER A 128 1.88 26.03 27.65
N ASP A 129 2.42 27.17 27.25
CA ASP A 129 3.67 27.30 26.48
C ASP A 129 3.68 26.60 25.10
N VAL A 130 2.56 26.07 24.61
CA VAL A 130 2.37 25.58 23.22
C VAL A 130 1.56 26.61 22.43
N LYS A 131 2.14 27.08 21.33
CA LYS A 131 1.60 28.24 20.58
C LYS A 131 0.25 27.97 19.90
N LYS A 132 0.05 26.73 19.45
CA LYS A 132 -1.18 26.34 18.75
C LYS A 132 -1.83 25.17 19.46
N PRO A 133 -3.18 25.12 19.49
CA PRO A 133 -3.88 23.96 20.02
C PRO A 133 -3.46 22.67 19.31
N VAL A 134 -3.35 21.59 20.05
CA VAL A 134 -3.07 20.27 19.50
C VAL A 134 -4.38 19.56 19.19
N ILE A 135 -4.50 19.01 17.99
CA ILE A 135 -5.70 18.29 17.57
C ILE A 135 -5.42 16.78 17.69
N LEU A 136 -6.29 16.09 18.45
CA LEU A 136 -6.30 14.64 18.54
C LEU A 136 -7.53 14.10 17.81
N HIS A 137 -7.39 12.92 17.20
CA HIS A 137 -8.44 12.28 16.42
C HIS A 137 -8.87 10.95 17.04
N LEU A 138 -10.17 10.73 17.10
CA LEU A 138 -10.80 9.45 17.37
C LEU A 138 -11.56 9.05 16.12
N ARG A 139 -11.11 8.01 15.43
CA ARG A 139 -11.73 7.60 14.18
C ARG A 139 -12.00 6.10 14.13
N GLY A 140 -12.94 5.72 13.26
CA GLY A 140 -13.30 4.34 13.03
C GLY A 140 -14.56 4.21 12.18
N VAL A 141 -15.07 3.00 12.04
CA VAL A 141 -16.31 2.70 11.32
C VAL A 141 -17.24 1.92 12.25
N VAL A 142 -18.39 2.51 12.59
CA VAL A 142 -19.43 1.81 13.35
C VAL A 142 -20.26 0.95 12.40
N ARG A 143 -20.53 -0.31 12.81
CA ARG A 143 -21.39 -1.25 12.08
C ARG A 143 -22.61 -1.63 12.93
N ALA A 144 -23.77 -1.70 12.30
CA ALA A 144 -24.99 -2.14 12.99
C ALA A 144 -24.93 -3.64 13.36
N LYS A 145 -24.32 -4.44 12.50
CA LYS A 145 -24.09 -5.88 12.71
C LYS A 145 -22.79 -6.31 12.07
N LYS A 146 -22.21 -7.42 12.56
CA LYS A 146 -21.02 -8.02 11.94
C LYS A 146 -21.39 -8.52 10.53
N MET A 147 -20.69 -8.02 9.52
CA MET A 147 -20.88 -8.51 8.15
C MET A 147 -20.34 -9.95 8.03
N PRO A 148 -21.09 -10.88 7.42
CA PRO A 148 -20.57 -12.20 7.11
C PRO A 148 -19.33 -12.13 6.22
N LEU A 149 -18.38 -13.05 6.38
CA LEU A 149 -17.18 -13.10 5.54
C LEU A 149 -17.53 -13.24 4.05
N THR A 150 -18.65 -13.85 3.72
CA THR A 150 -19.17 -13.99 2.35
C THR A 150 -19.52 -12.66 1.67
N GLU A 151 -19.87 -11.64 2.45
CA GLU A 151 -20.18 -10.30 1.96
C GLU A 151 -18.92 -9.44 1.85
N ILE A 152 -17.93 -9.67 2.72
CA ILE A 152 -16.66 -8.94 2.74
C ILE A 152 -15.72 -9.47 1.65
N TYR A 153 -15.64 -10.80 1.50
CA TYR A 153 -14.75 -11.51 0.59
C TYR A 153 -15.55 -12.12 -0.56
N LYS A 154 -15.85 -11.32 -1.59
CA LYS A 154 -16.76 -11.70 -2.68
C LYS A 154 -16.14 -12.61 -3.73
N GLN A 155 -14.80 -12.61 -3.83
CA GLN A 155 -14.07 -13.35 -4.86
C GLN A 155 -13.74 -14.77 -4.37
N ARG A 156 -14.53 -15.76 -4.77
CA ARG A 156 -14.38 -17.13 -4.32
C ARG A 156 -13.41 -17.96 -5.15
N ARG A 157 -12.68 -18.84 -4.46
CA ARG A 157 -11.83 -19.90 -4.98
C ARG A 157 -12.08 -21.17 -4.17
N GLY A 158 -13.23 -21.83 -4.40
CA GLY A 158 -13.74 -22.85 -3.50
C GLY A 158 -14.13 -22.26 -2.14
N ALA A 159 -13.65 -22.86 -1.05
CA ALA A 159 -13.85 -22.33 0.31
C ALA A 159 -13.00 -21.08 0.60
N LEU A 160 -11.87 -20.89 -0.10
CA LEU A 160 -11.07 -19.67 -0.01
C LEU A 160 -11.80 -18.49 -0.66
N ALA A 161 -11.82 -17.34 0.02
CA ALA A 161 -12.42 -16.11 -0.48
C ALA A 161 -11.48 -14.91 -0.28
N LEU A 162 -11.47 -14.03 -1.29
CA LEU A 162 -10.62 -12.82 -1.34
C LEU A 162 -11.48 -11.58 -1.57
N LYS A 163 -10.97 -10.41 -1.22
CA LYS A 163 -11.61 -9.14 -1.58
C LYS A 163 -11.42 -8.84 -3.08
N LYS A 164 -10.25 -9.14 -3.63
CA LYS A 164 -9.88 -8.99 -5.05
C LYS A 164 -9.01 -10.17 -5.49
N THR A 165 -9.10 -10.54 -6.76
CA THR A 165 -8.26 -11.57 -7.38
C THR A 165 -7.10 -11.01 -8.18
N GLU A 166 -7.14 -9.72 -8.47
CA GLU A 166 -6.04 -8.94 -9.01
C GLU A 166 -5.50 -8.02 -7.91
N ILE A 167 -4.26 -8.26 -7.48
CA ILE A 167 -3.64 -7.63 -6.33
C ILE A 167 -2.54 -6.70 -6.82
N LYS A 168 -2.67 -5.40 -6.50
CA LYS A 168 -1.63 -4.42 -6.79
C LYS A 168 -0.55 -4.47 -5.71
N LEU A 169 0.68 -4.81 -6.09
CA LEU A 169 1.83 -4.76 -5.19
C LEU A 169 2.55 -3.40 -5.23
N GLY A 170 2.41 -2.66 -6.34
CA GLY A 170 3.03 -1.35 -6.53
C GLY A 170 4.38 -1.40 -7.24
N ASN A 171 5.25 -0.40 -7.00
CA ASN A 171 6.52 -0.28 -7.70
C ASN A 171 7.54 -1.31 -7.21
N LEU A 172 8.19 -1.95 -8.16
CA LEU A 172 9.33 -2.85 -7.98
C LEU A 172 10.52 -2.26 -8.73
N TYR A 173 11.70 -2.22 -8.12
CA TYR A 173 12.92 -1.78 -8.79
C TYR A 173 13.72 -2.98 -9.30
N GLN A 174 14.41 -2.79 -10.42
CA GLN A 174 15.26 -3.84 -11.00
C GLN A 174 16.34 -4.28 -10.01
N GLY A 175 16.57 -5.60 -9.96
CA GLY A 175 17.46 -6.23 -8.99
C GLY A 175 16.88 -6.39 -7.58
N GLY A 176 15.72 -5.82 -7.31
CA GLY A 176 15.07 -5.85 -5.99
C GLY A 176 13.97 -6.88 -5.86
N GLN A 177 13.38 -6.90 -4.66
CA GLN A 177 12.16 -7.64 -4.36
C GLN A 177 11.18 -6.76 -3.58
N ARG A 178 9.90 -7.05 -3.71
CA ARG A 178 8.83 -6.39 -2.96
C ARG A 178 7.81 -7.41 -2.50
N GLY A 179 7.37 -7.31 -1.27
CA GLY A 179 6.33 -8.16 -0.70
C GLY A 179 5.26 -7.37 0.01
N ASP A 180 4.09 -7.98 0.15
CA ASP A 180 2.98 -7.46 0.94
C ASP A 180 2.08 -8.65 1.35
N ALA A 181 1.03 -8.38 2.11
CA ALA A 181 0.08 -9.38 2.55
C ALA A 181 -1.35 -8.86 2.49
N VAL A 182 -2.27 -9.75 2.14
CA VAL A 182 -3.71 -9.46 2.20
C VAL A 182 -4.41 -10.49 3.09
N THR A 183 -5.47 -10.07 3.74
CA THR A 183 -6.31 -11.01 4.48
C THR A 183 -7.20 -11.77 3.50
N VAL A 184 -7.24 -13.08 3.68
CA VAL A 184 -8.13 -14.03 2.97
C VAL A 184 -9.02 -14.72 3.98
N ALA A 185 -10.14 -15.26 3.54
CA ALA A 185 -11.13 -15.91 4.40
C ALA A 185 -11.42 -17.32 3.94
N ASN A 186 -11.74 -18.20 4.90
CA ASN A 186 -12.42 -19.45 4.63
C ASN A 186 -13.93 -19.24 4.86
N VAL A 187 -14.70 -19.29 3.80
CA VAL A 187 -16.18 -19.14 3.83
C VAL A 187 -16.89 -20.49 3.73
N GLY A 188 -16.15 -21.58 3.88
CA GLY A 188 -16.67 -22.95 3.94
C GLY A 188 -17.01 -23.37 5.38
N THR A 189 -17.62 -24.53 5.50
CA THR A 189 -18.09 -25.11 6.78
C THR A 189 -17.07 -25.99 7.49
N ALA A 190 -15.92 -26.27 6.84
CA ALA A 190 -14.80 -27.06 7.37
C ALA A 190 -13.47 -26.27 7.24
N PRO A 191 -12.42 -26.63 7.98
CA PRO A 191 -11.10 -26.05 7.78
C PRO A 191 -10.63 -26.19 6.33
N ALA A 192 -9.96 -25.17 5.80
CA ALA A 192 -9.47 -25.13 4.42
C ALA A 192 -7.93 -25.11 4.39
N THR A 193 -7.35 -26.16 3.82
CA THR A 193 -5.92 -26.21 3.52
C THR A 193 -5.66 -25.56 2.17
N ILE A 194 -4.75 -24.59 2.14
CA ILE A 194 -4.42 -23.79 0.96
C ILE A 194 -3.00 -24.08 0.52
N SER A 195 -2.83 -24.45 -0.73
CA SER A 195 -1.53 -24.45 -1.43
C SER A 195 -1.66 -23.74 -2.77
N PHE A 196 -0.54 -23.57 -3.48
CA PHE A 196 -0.53 -22.89 -4.78
C PHE A 196 0.22 -23.72 -5.81
N THR A 197 -0.33 -23.75 -7.03
CA THR A 197 0.31 -24.33 -8.22
C THR A 197 0.35 -23.31 -9.35
N ASP A 198 1.02 -23.64 -10.45
CA ASP A 198 1.18 -22.76 -11.62
C ASP A 198 1.66 -21.35 -11.22
N VAL A 199 2.61 -21.31 -10.29
CA VAL A 199 3.15 -20.05 -9.78
C VAL A 199 4.14 -19.49 -10.79
N THR A 200 3.90 -18.25 -11.25
CA THR A 200 4.82 -17.57 -12.18
C THR A 200 6.20 -17.42 -11.55
N PRO A 201 7.30 -17.73 -12.28
CA PRO A 201 8.66 -17.50 -11.79
C PRO A 201 8.86 -16.06 -11.26
N GLY A 202 9.51 -15.95 -10.10
CA GLY A 202 9.71 -14.69 -9.39
C GLY A 202 8.61 -14.35 -8.37
N LEU A 203 7.48 -15.05 -8.36
CA LEU A 203 6.46 -14.91 -7.32
C LEU A 203 6.64 -16.00 -6.25
N LYS A 204 6.72 -15.59 -4.97
CA LYS A 204 6.54 -16.48 -3.80
C LYS A 204 5.22 -16.10 -3.13
N ILE A 205 4.40 -17.09 -2.80
CA ILE A 205 3.09 -16.88 -2.20
C ILE A 205 2.77 -17.97 -1.18
N SER A 206 2.19 -17.58 -0.05
CA SER A 206 1.83 -18.49 1.04
C SER A 206 0.66 -17.95 1.86
N VAL A 207 0.03 -18.82 2.67
CA VAL A 207 -1.04 -18.46 3.59
C VAL A 207 -0.67 -18.96 4.98
N ALA A 208 -0.80 -18.08 5.99
CA ALA A 208 -0.57 -18.42 7.40
C ALA A 208 -1.56 -17.67 8.30
N PRO A 209 -2.18 -18.35 9.31
CA PRO A 209 -2.16 -19.79 9.57
C PRO A 209 -2.82 -20.61 8.45
N ASN A 210 -2.39 -21.87 8.32
CA ASN A 210 -2.89 -22.83 7.33
C ASN A 210 -2.89 -24.24 7.97
N PRO A 211 -4.02 -24.95 8.07
CA PRO A 211 -5.32 -24.63 7.45
C PRO A 211 -6.04 -23.43 8.06
N ILE A 212 -6.88 -22.78 7.27
CA ILE A 212 -7.76 -21.69 7.72
C ILE A 212 -9.00 -22.31 8.39
N PRO A 213 -9.31 -21.98 9.66
CA PRO A 213 -10.52 -22.48 10.31
C PRO A 213 -11.79 -22.13 9.54
N SER A 214 -12.84 -22.94 9.68
CA SER A 214 -14.16 -22.61 9.15
C SER A 214 -14.61 -21.23 9.60
N ASN A 215 -15.12 -20.41 8.68
CA ASN A 215 -15.53 -19.03 8.92
C ASN A 215 -14.43 -18.17 9.58
N GLY A 216 -13.17 -18.50 9.31
CA GLY A 216 -11.97 -17.82 9.81
C GLY A 216 -11.24 -17.05 8.72
N THR A 217 -10.20 -16.33 9.13
CA THR A 217 -9.32 -15.57 8.22
C THR A 217 -7.86 -15.91 8.44
N SER A 218 -7.04 -15.68 7.40
CA SER A 218 -5.59 -15.83 7.44
C SER A 218 -4.92 -14.74 6.61
N LYS A 219 -3.61 -14.57 6.78
CA LYS A 219 -2.80 -13.71 5.92
C LYS A 219 -2.27 -14.50 4.73
N MET A 220 -2.52 -14.01 3.52
CA MET A 220 -1.84 -14.46 2.32
C MET A 220 -0.72 -13.48 2.01
N THR A 221 0.53 -13.95 2.18
CA THR A 221 1.75 -13.18 1.89
C THR A 221 2.23 -13.50 0.49
N TYR A 222 2.67 -12.49 -0.23
CA TYR A 222 3.24 -12.64 -1.56
C TYR A 222 4.46 -11.72 -1.72
N ILE A 223 5.49 -12.24 -2.40
CA ILE A 223 6.75 -11.53 -2.67
C ILE A 223 7.05 -11.71 -4.15
N VAL A 224 7.31 -10.62 -4.84
CA VAL A 224 7.78 -10.61 -6.23
C VAL A 224 9.24 -10.17 -6.25
N THR A 225 10.07 -10.96 -6.93
CA THR A 225 11.49 -10.67 -7.18
C THR A 225 11.65 -10.27 -8.64
N SER A 226 12.36 -9.20 -8.90
CA SER A 226 12.73 -8.75 -10.24
C SER A 226 13.66 -9.75 -10.91
N ASP A 227 13.48 -9.99 -12.21
CA ASP A 227 14.32 -10.90 -13.02
C ASP A 227 15.32 -10.15 -13.92
N GLY A 228 15.41 -8.82 -13.82
CA GLY A 228 16.28 -7.97 -14.63
C GLY A 228 15.83 -7.75 -16.08
N LYS A 229 14.78 -8.43 -16.53
CA LYS A 229 14.31 -8.40 -17.94
C LYS A 229 12.91 -7.78 -18.11
N LYS A 230 12.10 -7.82 -17.06
CA LYS A 230 10.71 -7.31 -17.09
C LYS A 230 10.66 -5.87 -16.67
N TRP A 231 10.14 -5.02 -17.54
CA TRP A 231 9.94 -3.58 -17.32
C TRP A 231 8.45 -3.25 -17.32
N GLY A 232 8.08 -2.13 -16.72
CA GLY A 232 6.71 -1.62 -16.72
C GLY A 232 5.74 -2.51 -15.96
N LYS A 233 4.50 -2.57 -16.40
CA LYS A 233 3.42 -3.36 -15.78
C LYS A 233 3.61 -4.85 -16.08
N ASN A 234 3.71 -5.67 -15.02
CA ASN A 234 3.89 -7.11 -15.12
C ASN A 234 2.94 -7.84 -14.19
N TYR A 235 2.38 -8.94 -14.69
CA TYR A 235 1.47 -9.81 -13.95
C TYR A 235 2.15 -11.13 -13.60
N TYR A 236 1.96 -11.54 -12.36
CA TYR A 236 2.42 -12.81 -11.79
C TYR A 236 1.21 -13.57 -11.31
N TYR A 237 1.06 -14.81 -11.73
CA TYR A 237 -0.11 -15.64 -11.47
C TYR A 237 0.23 -16.75 -10.48
N ALA A 238 -0.77 -17.13 -9.70
CA ALA A 238 -0.76 -18.33 -8.88
C ALA A 238 -2.15 -18.93 -8.84
N THR A 239 -2.25 -20.25 -8.93
CA THR A 239 -3.52 -20.96 -8.87
C THR A 239 -3.71 -21.55 -7.48
N PRO A 240 -4.65 -21.06 -6.66
CA PRO A 240 -4.96 -21.68 -5.38
C PRO A 240 -5.48 -23.10 -5.55
N VAL A 241 -4.95 -24.00 -4.72
CA VAL A 241 -5.46 -25.37 -4.53
C VAL A 241 -6.06 -25.42 -3.13
N VAL A 242 -7.36 -25.62 -3.04
CA VAL A 242 -8.14 -25.59 -1.80
C VAL A 242 -8.61 -26.99 -1.49
N ASN A 243 -8.15 -27.57 -0.37
CA ASN A 243 -8.44 -28.96 0.02
C ASN A 243 -8.16 -29.96 -1.12
N GLY A 244 -7.04 -29.78 -1.85
CA GLY A 244 -6.64 -30.62 -2.98
C GLY A 244 -7.30 -30.26 -4.31
N ALA A 245 -8.33 -29.42 -4.35
CA ALA A 245 -9.01 -29.00 -5.58
C ALA A 245 -8.40 -27.72 -6.15
N LYS A 246 -7.96 -27.77 -7.41
CA LYS A 246 -7.43 -26.62 -8.17
C LYS A 246 -8.57 -25.66 -8.50
N THR A 247 -8.32 -24.36 -8.34
CA THR A 247 -9.30 -23.30 -8.57
C THR A 247 -8.90 -22.37 -9.72
N LYS A 248 -9.60 -21.25 -9.91
CA LYS A 248 -9.18 -20.20 -10.88
C LYS A 248 -7.99 -19.42 -10.33
N PRO A 249 -7.04 -18.99 -11.19
CA PRO A 249 -5.87 -18.24 -10.76
C PRO A 249 -6.23 -16.89 -10.13
N ILE A 250 -5.28 -16.39 -9.35
CA ILE A 250 -5.19 -15.01 -8.88
C ILE A 250 -3.95 -14.39 -9.50
N SER A 251 -3.91 -13.07 -9.58
CA SER A 251 -2.75 -12.34 -10.07
C SER A 251 -2.24 -11.31 -9.07
N VAL A 252 -0.94 -11.16 -9.03
CA VAL A 252 -0.24 -10.05 -8.38
C VAL A 252 0.44 -9.25 -9.48
N TRP A 253 0.25 -7.92 -9.51
CA TRP A 253 0.93 -7.12 -10.50
C TRP A 253 1.78 -6.03 -9.87
N THR A 254 2.92 -5.78 -10.53
CA THR A 254 3.89 -4.75 -10.18
C THR A 254 4.10 -3.82 -11.35
N PHE A 255 4.61 -2.64 -11.04
CA PHE A 255 5.24 -1.76 -12.01
C PHE A 255 6.75 -1.79 -11.77
N THR A 256 7.53 -2.31 -12.74
CA THR A 256 8.97 -2.46 -12.61
C THR A 256 9.69 -1.32 -13.31
N ALA A 257 10.52 -0.60 -12.57
CA ALA A 257 11.31 0.53 -13.04
C ALA A 257 12.81 0.34 -12.72
N GLU A 258 13.64 1.17 -13.30
CA GLU A 258 15.06 1.24 -12.96
C GLU A 258 15.26 1.78 -11.54
N ASP A 259 16.28 1.28 -10.85
CA ASP A 259 16.67 1.77 -9.53
C ASP A 259 17.75 2.85 -9.65
N PHE A 260 17.34 4.07 -9.40
CA PHE A 260 18.25 5.24 -9.41
C PHE A 260 18.74 5.63 -8.00
N SER A 261 18.46 4.81 -6.97
CA SER A 261 18.74 5.18 -5.58
C SER A 261 20.23 5.41 -5.31
N ASN A 262 21.09 4.64 -5.98
CA ASN A 262 22.55 4.67 -5.83
C ASN A 262 23.27 5.61 -6.82
N TRP A 263 22.53 6.37 -7.62
CA TRP A 263 23.13 7.28 -8.57
C TRP A 263 23.73 8.51 -7.86
N SER A 264 24.96 8.88 -8.25
CA SER A 264 25.60 10.11 -7.81
C SER A 264 24.88 11.35 -8.42
N ASP A 265 25.14 12.53 -7.86
CA ASP A 265 24.63 13.79 -8.39
C ASP A 265 25.13 14.03 -9.83
N GLU A 266 26.37 13.67 -10.13
CA GLU A 266 26.93 13.74 -11.48
C GLU A 266 26.15 12.86 -12.47
N GLN A 267 25.88 11.61 -12.09
CA GLN A 267 25.07 10.69 -12.90
C GLN A 267 23.66 11.23 -13.13
N ARG A 268 23.01 11.79 -12.09
CA ARG A 268 21.69 12.41 -12.19
C ARG A 268 21.67 13.64 -13.09
N ASN A 269 22.71 14.50 -12.98
CA ASN A 269 22.82 15.71 -13.78
C ASN A 269 23.12 15.40 -15.26
N ASN A 270 23.83 14.29 -15.53
CA ASN A 270 24.12 13.82 -16.89
C ASN A 270 23.06 12.83 -17.43
N ALA A 271 21.97 12.61 -16.71
CA ALA A 271 20.91 11.70 -17.14
C ALA A 271 20.14 12.21 -18.35
N SER A 272 19.36 11.33 -18.96
CA SER A 272 18.41 11.69 -20.01
C SER A 272 17.32 12.62 -19.47
N GLN A 273 16.90 13.62 -20.27
CA GLN A 273 15.85 14.58 -19.94
C GLN A 273 14.91 14.75 -21.13
N PRO A 274 13.95 13.84 -21.33
CA PRO A 274 13.01 13.92 -22.43
C PRO A 274 11.98 15.05 -22.20
N VAL A 275 11.86 15.94 -23.14
CA VAL A 275 10.84 16.98 -23.22
C VAL A 275 9.96 16.67 -24.42
N PHE A 276 8.70 16.32 -24.14
CA PHE A 276 7.72 16.07 -25.17
C PHE A 276 7.04 17.37 -25.60
N ASP A 277 6.77 17.53 -26.89
CA ASP A 277 6.05 18.70 -27.42
C ASP A 277 4.63 18.73 -26.80
N TYR A 278 4.03 17.57 -26.63
CA TYR A 278 2.72 17.36 -25.98
C TYR A 278 2.65 15.95 -25.40
N SER A 279 1.86 15.78 -24.35
CA SER A 279 1.58 14.48 -23.72
C SER A 279 0.25 13.86 -24.18
N THR A 280 -0.57 14.59 -24.94
CA THR A 280 -1.83 14.11 -25.50
C THR A 280 -1.81 14.27 -27.01
N CYS A 281 -2.05 13.19 -27.74
CA CYS A 281 -2.22 13.18 -29.19
C CYS A 281 -3.71 13.00 -29.49
N ASP A 282 -4.35 14.06 -29.99
CA ASP A 282 -5.73 14.00 -30.48
C ASP A 282 -5.77 13.59 -31.95
N LEU A 283 -6.41 12.47 -32.23
CA LEU A 283 -6.60 11.92 -33.57
C LEU A 283 -7.93 12.37 -34.24
N GLY A 284 -8.70 13.20 -33.51
CA GLY A 284 -9.96 13.71 -33.98
C GLY A 284 -11.04 12.63 -34.13
N THR A 285 -11.78 12.64 -35.23
CA THR A 285 -12.85 11.67 -35.50
C THR A 285 -12.43 10.67 -36.57
N ALA A 286 -12.65 9.37 -36.28
CA ALA A 286 -12.36 8.26 -37.18
C ALA A 286 -13.55 7.30 -37.31
N ARG A 287 -13.60 6.55 -38.42
CA ARG A 287 -14.55 5.46 -38.58
C ARG A 287 -14.08 4.22 -37.85
N LYS A 288 -15.02 3.41 -37.36
CA LYS A 288 -14.68 2.13 -36.74
C LYS A 288 -13.99 1.20 -37.77
N GLY A 289 -12.87 0.60 -37.36
CA GLY A 289 -12.03 -0.25 -38.20
C GLY A 289 -10.88 0.48 -38.91
N GLU A 290 -10.81 1.80 -38.84
CA GLU A 290 -9.65 2.54 -39.31
C GLU A 290 -8.44 2.32 -38.41
N VAL A 291 -7.25 2.36 -38.99
CA VAL A 291 -5.98 2.26 -38.27
C VAL A 291 -5.25 3.60 -38.40
N LEU A 292 -5.05 4.25 -37.26
CA LEU A 292 -4.41 5.56 -37.19
C LEU A 292 -3.03 5.43 -36.52
N THR A 293 -2.23 6.50 -36.63
CA THR A 293 -0.92 6.58 -35.95
C THR A 293 -0.90 7.81 -35.05
N ALA A 294 -0.67 7.57 -33.78
CA ALA A 294 -0.38 8.62 -32.80
C ALA A 294 1.12 8.81 -32.68
N ASN A 295 1.60 10.04 -32.87
CA ASN A 295 3.01 10.39 -32.83
C ASN A 295 3.29 11.33 -31.68
N PHE A 296 4.31 11.03 -30.89
CA PHE A 296 4.78 11.89 -29.79
C PHE A 296 6.22 12.30 -30.06
N ARG A 297 6.39 13.55 -30.45
CA ARG A 297 7.72 14.14 -30.67
C ARG A 297 8.32 14.57 -29.35
N LEU A 298 9.61 14.33 -29.19
CA LEU A 298 10.36 14.73 -28.02
C LEU A 298 11.75 15.22 -28.41
N LYS A 299 12.34 16.05 -27.54
CA LYS A 299 13.75 16.42 -27.55
C LYS A 299 14.40 15.94 -26.27
N ASN A 300 15.54 15.29 -26.38
CA ASN A 300 16.33 14.91 -25.20
C ASN A 300 17.32 16.03 -24.84
N LEU A 301 17.04 16.73 -23.76
CA LEU A 301 17.89 17.83 -23.26
C LEU A 301 18.97 17.35 -22.27
N GLY A 302 18.98 16.07 -21.91
CA GLY A 302 19.94 15.48 -20.99
C GLY A 302 21.27 15.12 -21.63
N GLY A 303 22.26 14.80 -20.82
CA GLY A 303 23.62 14.46 -21.27
C GLY A 303 23.74 13.03 -21.80
N SER A 304 22.87 12.08 -21.39
CA SER A 304 22.87 10.71 -21.87
C SER A 304 21.69 10.43 -22.80
N ALA A 305 21.77 9.34 -23.57
CA ALA A 305 20.68 8.92 -24.46
C ALA A 305 19.40 8.59 -23.67
N PHE A 306 18.25 9.02 -24.16
CA PHE A 306 16.96 8.65 -23.65
C PHE A 306 16.51 7.31 -24.21
N HIS A 307 16.12 6.39 -23.32
CA HIS A 307 15.67 5.05 -23.67
C HIS A 307 14.28 4.75 -23.09
N VAL A 308 13.43 4.11 -23.89
CA VAL A 308 12.13 3.58 -23.47
C VAL A 308 12.24 2.07 -23.30
N TYR A 309 12.20 1.60 -22.08
CA TYR A 309 12.25 0.16 -21.78
C TYR A 309 10.97 -0.57 -22.19
N LYS A 310 9.82 0.06 -21.96
CA LYS A 310 8.51 -0.51 -22.25
C LYS A 310 7.43 0.56 -22.38
N ALA A 311 6.44 0.30 -23.21
CA ALA A 311 5.18 1.00 -23.23
C ALA A 311 4.05 0.04 -22.82
N ASP A 312 3.21 0.47 -21.88
CA ASP A 312 2.06 -0.25 -21.38
C ASP A 312 0.78 0.55 -21.66
N PRO A 313 0.16 0.43 -22.86
CA PRO A 313 -1.15 1.01 -23.14
C PRO A 313 -2.24 0.36 -22.29
N GLU A 314 -3.18 1.14 -21.76
CA GLU A 314 -4.31 0.61 -21.00
C GLU A 314 -5.35 -0.12 -21.88
N ASN A 315 -5.27 0.05 -23.19
CA ASN A 315 -6.19 -0.59 -24.14
C ASN A 315 -5.41 -1.34 -25.22
N ILE A 316 -5.84 -2.56 -25.52
CA ILE A 316 -5.26 -3.43 -26.57
C ILE A 316 -5.39 -2.87 -27.99
N ALA A 317 -6.20 -1.84 -28.19
CA ALA A 317 -6.32 -1.13 -29.44
C ALA A 317 -5.06 -0.34 -29.81
N ILE A 318 -4.23 -0.02 -28.81
CA ILE A 318 -2.99 0.75 -29.01
C ILE A 318 -1.79 -0.17 -28.86
N THR A 319 -0.90 -0.14 -29.85
CA THR A 319 0.34 -0.90 -29.85
C THR A 319 1.48 -0.03 -30.36
N PRO A 320 2.74 -0.26 -29.91
CA PRO A 320 3.88 0.41 -30.55
C PRO A 320 3.87 0.20 -32.08
N ALA A 321 4.08 1.27 -32.84
CA ALA A 321 4.14 1.21 -34.31
C ALA A 321 5.44 0.57 -34.82
N ALA A 322 6.54 0.73 -34.04
CA ALA A 322 7.85 0.15 -34.26
C ALA A 322 8.58 -0.06 -32.92
N LYS A 323 9.77 -0.66 -32.98
CA LYS A 323 10.70 -0.66 -31.84
C LYS A 323 11.09 0.78 -31.53
N PHE A 324 11.15 1.11 -30.23
CA PHE A 324 11.60 2.42 -29.79
C PHE A 324 13.11 2.55 -30.00
N GLU A 325 13.51 3.59 -30.72
CA GLU A 325 14.91 3.95 -30.92
C GLU A 325 15.36 4.90 -29.80
N ASP A 326 16.62 4.78 -29.41
CA ASP A 326 17.21 5.68 -28.45
C ASP A 326 17.35 7.10 -29.03
N VAL A 327 17.04 8.09 -28.20
CA VAL A 327 17.19 9.49 -28.59
C VAL A 327 18.47 10.04 -27.95
N ALA A 328 19.48 10.27 -28.77
CA ALA A 328 20.78 10.78 -28.30
C ALA A 328 20.64 12.14 -27.61
N SER A 329 21.65 12.49 -26.78
CA SER A 329 21.76 13.83 -26.16
C SER A 329 21.59 14.95 -27.18
N GLY A 330 20.78 15.95 -26.89
CA GLY A 330 20.48 17.10 -27.74
C GLY A 330 19.62 16.82 -28.97
N SER A 331 19.33 15.54 -29.28
CA SER A 331 18.60 15.11 -30.47
C SER A 331 17.10 15.12 -30.26
N THR A 332 16.37 15.06 -31.39
CA THR A 332 14.92 14.93 -31.44
C THR A 332 14.56 13.51 -31.86
N GLY A 333 13.52 12.93 -31.26
CA GLY A 333 12.95 11.63 -31.61
C GLY A 333 11.43 11.66 -31.70
N VAL A 334 10.85 10.58 -32.20
CA VAL A 334 9.40 10.39 -32.26
C VAL A 334 9.07 9.01 -31.74
N ILE A 335 8.11 8.93 -30.81
CA ILE A 335 7.53 7.69 -30.32
C ILE A 335 6.16 7.54 -30.98
N SER A 336 5.96 6.45 -31.71
CA SER A 336 4.75 6.25 -32.51
C SER A 336 3.96 5.04 -32.06
N PHE A 337 2.64 5.18 -32.01
CA PHE A 337 1.70 4.11 -31.67
C PHE A 337 0.67 3.94 -32.80
N ARG A 338 0.41 2.69 -33.11
CA ARG A 338 -0.71 2.29 -33.99
C ARG A 338 -1.98 2.19 -33.14
N VAL A 339 -3.07 2.77 -33.62
CA VAL A 339 -4.38 2.82 -33.00
C VAL A 339 -5.40 2.14 -33.89
N ASP A 340 -5.90 0.99 -33.46
CA ASP A 340 -6.91 0.19 -34.17
C ASP A 340 -8.31 0.56 -33.64
N THR A 341 -9.02 1.42 -34.32
CA THR A 341 -10.35 1.89 -33.90
C THR A 341 -11.39 0.78 -33.89
N GLY A 342 -11.15 -0.34 -34.57
CA GLY A 342 -12.01 -1.53 -34.50
C GLY A 342 -12.13 -2.14 -33.13
N LYS A 343 -11.11 -1.94 -32.27
CA LYS A 343 -11.05 -2.43 -30.89
C LYS A 343 -11.49 -1.39 -29.84
N LEU A 344 -11.80 -0.18 -30.25
CA LEU A 344 -12.28 0.90 -29.38
C LEU A 344 -13.82 0.90 -29.32
N THR A 345 -14.37 1.54 -28.29
CA THR A 345 -15.82 1.77 -28.18
C THR A 345 -16.26 2.92 -29.08
N ALA A 346 -17.52 2.92 -29.51
CA ALA A 346 -18.09 4.09 -30.17
C ALA A 346 -18.11 5.30 -29.24
N GLY A 347 -17.89 6.51 -29.77
CA GLY A 347 -17.78 7.75 -29.00
C GLY A 347 -16.33 8.11 -28.68
N LEU A 348 -16.15 9.03 -27.74
CA LEU A 348 -14.84 9.52 -27.32
C LEU A 348 -14.09 8.45 -26.51
N ASN A 349 -12.89 8.14 -26.94
CA ASN A 349 -11.94 7.28 -26.22
C ASN A 349 -10.73 8.13 -25.82
N ASP A 350 -10.31 8.04 -24.56
CA ASP A 350 -9.05 8.56 -24.02
C ASP A 350 -8.28 7.38 -23.44
N VAL A 351 -7.15 7.06 -24.03
CA VAL A 351 -6.35 5.89 -23.66
C VAL A 351 -4.99 6.35 -23.15
N LEU A 352 -4.71 6.02 -21.87
CA LEU A 352 -3.41 6.23 -21.27
C LEU A 352 -2.40 5.20 -21.77
N ILE A 353 -1.21 5.66 -22.08
CA ILE A 353 -0.01 4.88 -22.38
C ILE A 353 1.04 5.22 -21.34
N LEU A 354 1.47 4.23 -20.58
CA LEU A 354 2.50 4.40 -19.57
C LEU A 354 3.85 3.95 -20.14
N LEU A 355 4.80 4.88 -20.29
CA LEU A 355 6.18 4.56 -20.68
C LEU A 355 7.02 4.32 -19.44
N THR A 356 7.83 3.27 -19.47
CA THR A 356 8.92 3.04 -18.51
C THR A 356 10.23 3.44 -19.17
N THR A 357 11.00 4.29 -18.52
CA THR A 357 12.17 4.96 -19.14
C THR A 357 13.40 4.93 -18.24
N ASN A 358 14.56 5.25 -18.82
CA ASN A 358 15.84 5.44 -18.12
C ASN A 358 16.02 6.87 -17.56
N CYS A 359 14.99 7.68 -17.46
CA CYS A 359 15.09 9.05 -16.93
C CYS A 359 14.85 9.06 -15.42
N PRO A 360 15.82 9.42 -14.56
CA PRO A 360 15.66 9.42 -13.11
C PRO A 360 14.58 10.39 -12.61
N LEU A 361 14.41 11.54 -13.30
CA LEU A 361 13.38 12.53 -12.95
C LEU A 361 11.98 12.09 -13.36
N ARG A 362 11.86 11.27 -14.41
CA ARG A 362 10.60 10.79 -14.97
C ARG A 362 10.71 9.32 -15.38
N PRO A 363 10.93 8.39 -14.42
CA PRO A 363 11.04 6.96 -14.74
C PRO A 363 9.75 6.37 -15.34
N MET A 364 8.63 7.08 -15.14
CA MET A 364 7.32 6.81 -15.74
C MET A 364 6.80 8.07 -16.42
N ILE A 365 6.40 7.96 -17.69
CA ILE A 365 5.84 9.05 -18.48
C ILE A 365 4.46 8.64 -18.97
N ASN A 366 3.46 9.48 -18.69
CA ASN A 366 2.10 9.30 -19.15
C ASN A 366 1.93 10.01 -20.50
N LEU A 367 1.47 9.27 -21.50
CA LEU A 367 1.00 9.79 -22.79
C LEU A 367 -0.47 9.41 -22.96
N HIS A 368 -1.24 10.28 -23.60
CA HIS A 368 -2.66 10.07 -23.87
C HIS A 368 -2.93 10.07 -25.35
N VAL A 369 -3.77 9.19 -25.82
CA VAL A 369 -4.31 9.21 -27.18
C VAL A 369 -5.81 9.38 -27.09
N THR A 370 -6.33 10.44 -27.69
CA THR A 370 -7.77 10.69 -27.79
C THR A 370 -8.26 10.47 -29.22
N VAL A 371 -9.40 9.82 -29.36
CA VAL A 371 -10.07 9.61 -30.68
C VAL A 371 -11.56 9.41 -30.47
N THR A 372 -12.36 10.05 -31.31
CA THR A 372 -13.82 9.85 -31.37
C THR A 372 -14.15 8.84 -32.50
N VAL A 373 -14.65 7.67 -32.11
CA VAL A 373 -15.03 6.60 -33.08
C VAL A 373 -16.50 6.72 -33.44
N LYS A 374 -16.77 6.81 -34.78
CA LYS A 374 -18.12 6.83 -35.39
C LYS A 374 -18.47 5.51 -36.03
#